data_2a919a807060be6074a0b569ad166c70
#
_entry.id   2a919a807060be6074a0b569ad166c70
#
_cell.length_a   1.000
_cell.length_b   1.000
_cell.length_c   1.000
_cell.angle_alpha   90.00
_cell.angle_beta   90.00
_cell.angle_gamma   90.00
#
_symmetry.space_group_name_H-M   'P 1'
#
loop_
_entity.id
_entity.type
_entity.pdbx_description
1 polymer ?
#
loop_
_entity_poly.entity_id
_entity_poly.type
_entity_poly.pdbx_seq_one_letter_code
_entity_poly.pdbx_strand_id
1 'polypeptide(L)'
;MGADRTVEWPNVALTIGIVGLPNAGKSTLFNALTKNDVLAANYPFATIEPNVGVVGVPDKRLDVLTEMFHSAKTIPATVSFVDIAGIVKGASKGEGMGNEFLSNIREADAICQVTRCFADDDVTHVNGHVDPSDDIETITTELVLADLQTMEKQLPKLQKEAAIKKESRPKAEAWEQAKAVLEEGKTIFSAGLDPEPLHDLFLLTTKPFIYVFNCDEDQLADSDFQAKMEELVAPAEAIFLDAEFEAELAEMESEDVAEFLTDAGIEEPGLDKLARVGFDTLGLQTFLTTGEKESRAWTIHKGDTAPEAAGVIHTDFQKGFIKAQVVSFDDLVEFGGEKEAQAAGKLRLEGKEYVMQDGDVVEFRFNV
;
A
#
# COMPACT_ATOMS: atom_id res chain seq x y z
N MET A 1 -8.45 -36.08 21.78
CA MET A 1 -9.13 -35.53 20.60
C MET A 1 -9.13 -34.00 20.80
N GLY A 2 -8.06 -33.37 20.37
CA GLY A 2 -7.89 -31.91 20.42
C GLY A 2 -8.40 -31.34 19.11
N ALA A 3 -9.38 -30.45 19.19
CA ALA A 3 -9.87 -29.71 18.06
C ALA A 3 -8.78 -28.74 17.58
N ASP A 4 -8.38 -28.94 16.36
CA ASP A 4 -7.56 -28.05 15.58
C ASP A 4 -8.32 -26.71 15.44
N ARG A 5 -7.92 -25.70 16.19
CA ARG A 5 -8.46 -24.35 16.04
C ARG A 5 -7.64 -23.72 14.90
N THR A 6 -8.15 -23.81 13.71
CA THR A 6 -7.74 -22.94 12.61
C THR A 6 -7.86 -21.49 13.09
N VAL A 7 -6.74 -20.80 13.17
CA VAL A 7 -6.70 -19.37 13.43
C VAL A 7 -7.31 -18.70 12.19
N GLU A 8 -8.57 -18.32 12.28
CA GLU A 8 -9.17 -17.41 11.30
C GLU A 8 -8.54 -16.03 11.51
N TRP A 9 -7.79 -15.60 10.53
CA TRP A 9 -7.24 -14.23 10.48
C TRP A 9 -8.38 -13.26 10.15
N PRO A 10 -8.69 -12.26 10.98
CA PRO A 10 -9.82 -11.37 10.75
C PRO A 10 -9.50 -10.15 9.86
N ASN A 11 -8.40 -10.15 9.12
CA ASN A 11 -8.13 -9.06 8.19
C ASN A 11 -7.80 -9.63 6.81
N VAL A 12 -8.65 -9.35 5.83
CA VAL A 12 -8.25 -9.38 4.43
C VAL A 12 -7.09 -8.40 4.32
N ALA A 13 -5.89 -8.91 4.05
CA ALA A 13 -4.73 -8.04 3.89
C ALA A 13 -5.01 -7.09 2.73
N LEU A 14 -4.93 -5.78 2.99
CA LEU A 14 -5.06 -4.79 1.93
C LEU A 14 -4.00 -5.02 0.87
N THR A 15 -4.39 -4.89 -0.39
CA THR A 15 -3.54 -5.23 -1.53
C THR A 15 -3.33 -4.06 -2.48
N ILE A 16 -2.15 -4.00 -3.07
CA ILE A 16 -1.80 -3.05 -4.12
C ILE A 16 -1.68 -3.82 -5.44
N GLY A 17 -2.53 -3.49 -6.40
CA GLY A 17 -2.47 -4.10 -7.72
C GLY A 17 -1.39 -3.45 -8.59
N ILE A 18 -0.41 -4.24 -9.05
CA ILE A 18 0.60 -3.77 -9.99
C ILE A 18 0.02 -3.85 -11.40
N VAL A 19 -0.06 -2.71 -12.06
CA VAL A 19 -0.59 -2.57 -13.42
C VAL A 19 0.42 -1.87 -14.33
N GLY A 20 0.23 -1.93 -15.63
CA GLY A 20 1.07 -1.24 -16.60
C GLY A 20 0.92 -1.86 -17.99
N LEU A 21 1.40 -1.17 -19.02
CA LEU A 21 1.43 -1.69 -20.37
C LEU A 21 2.37 -2.91 -20.49
N PRO A 22 2.22 -3.75 -21.53
CA PRO A 22 3.21 -4.80 -21.81
C PRO A 22 4.63 -4.24 -21.91
N ASN A 23 5.59 -4.98 -21.37
CA ASN A 23 7.02 -4.63 -21.37
C ASN A 23 7.40 -3.36 -20.59
N ALA A 24 6.57 -2.93 -19.63
CA ALA A 24 6.89 -1.83 -18.73
C ALA A 24 7.82 -2.23 -17.56
N GLY A 25 8.16 -3.51 -17.41
CA GLY A 25 8.99 -4.01 -16.30
C GLY A 25 8.20 -4.53 -15.11
N LYS A 26 6.87 -4.70 -15.21
CA LYS A 26 6.01 -5.17 -14.09
C LYS A 26 6.47 -6.48 -13.47
N SER A 27 6.71 -7.50 -14.31
CA SER A 27 7.10 -8.82 -13.82
C SER A 27 8.51 -8.81 -13.21
N THR A 28 9.43 -8.00 -13.73
CA THR A 28 10.75 -7.79 -13.14
C THR A 28 10.60 -7.17 -11.75
N LEU A 29 9.82 -6.09 -11.64
CA LEU A 29 9.52 -5.43 -10.37
C LEU A 29 8.84 -6.37 -9.38
N PHE A 30 7.80 -7.10 -9.79
CA PHE A 30 7.08 -8.03 -8.93
C PHE A 30 7.99 -9.16 -8.43
N ASN A 31 8.81 -9.74 -9.31
CA ASN A 31 9.74 -10.78 -8.94
C ASN A 31 10.81 -10.26 -7.95
N ALA A 32 11.31 -9.04 -8.15
CA ALA A 32 12.26 -8.42 -7.24
C ALA A 32 11.64 -8.17 -5.85
N LEU A 33 10.40 -7.64 -5.81
CA LEU A 33 9.65 -7.43 -4.57
C LEU A 33 9.42 -8.72 -3.78
N THR A 34 9.20 -9.84 -4.46
CA THR A 34 8.81 -11.12 -3.85
C THR A 34 9.98 -12.05 -3.54
N LYS A 35 11.21 -11.72 -3.95
CA LYS A 35 12.41 -12.52 -3.65
C LYS A 35 12.65 -12.68 -2.15
N ASN A 36 12.36 -11.65 -1.36
CA ASN A 36 12.49 -11.63 0.09
C ASN A 36 11.12 -11.86 0.76
N ASP A 37 10.42 -12.95 0.42
CA ASP A 37 9.10 -13.26 0.97
C ASP A 37 9.13 -13.39 2.49
N VAL A 38 8.65 -12.34 3.17
CA VAL A 38 8.59 -12.25 4.64
C VAL A 38 7.61 -13.27 5.22
N LEU A 39 6.59 -13.69 4.46
CA LEU A 39 5.65 -14.73 4.90
C LEU A 39 6.33 -16.08 5.06
N ALA A 40 7.14 -16.49 4.10
CA ALA A 40 7.85 -17.78 4.16
C ALA A 40 8.82 -17.84 5.35
N ALA A 41 9.49 -16.73 5.66
CA ALA A 41 10.44 -16.64 6.77
C ALA A 41 9.77 -16.60 8.16
N ASN A 42 8.63 -15.89 8.31
CA ASN A 42 8.01 -15.63 9.61
C ASN A 42 6.72 -16.43 9.86
N TYR A 43 6.08 -16.94 8.81
CA TYR A 43 4.80 -17.67 8.87
C TYR A 43 4.83 -18.97 8.05
N PRO A 44 5.49 -20.03 8.53
CA PRO A 44 5.75 -21.25 7.77
C PRO A 44 4.50 -22.05 7.33
N PHE A 45 3.32 -21.64 7.75
CA PHE A 45 2.03 -22.27 7.39
C PHE A 45 1.09 -21.32 6.61
N ALA A 46 1.58 -20.14 6.19
CA ALA A 46 0.79 -19.23 5.36
C ALA A 46 0.59 -19.86 3.96
N THR A 47 -0.62 -19.80 3.44
CA THR A 47 -0.89 -20.19 2.06
C THR A 47 -0.40 -19.07 1.15
N ILE A 48 0.56 -19.38 0.27
CA ILE A 48 1.03 -18.45 -0.76
C ILE A 48 0.02 -18.52 -1.92
N GLU A 49 -0.68 -17.43 -2.15
CA GLU A 49 -1.56 -17.32 -3.32
C GLU A 49 -0.70 -17.01 -4.56
N PRO A 50 -1.00 -17.62 -5.72
CA PRO A 50 -0.29 -17.29 -6.95
C PRO A 50 -0.45 -15.79 -7.27
N ASN A 51 0.63 -15.14 -7.71
CA ASN A 51 0.68 -13.71 -8.05
C ASN A 51 0.44 -12.73 -6.89
N VAL A 52 0.51 -13.17 -5.63
CA VAL A 52 0.51 -12.31 -4.45
C VAL A 52 1.89 -12.36 -3.80
N GLY A 53 2.50 -11.20 -3.64
CA GLY A 53 3.78 -11.03 -2.95
C GLY A 53 3.60 -10.24 -1.66
N VAL A 54 4.13 -10.76 -0.55
CA VAL A 54 4.08 -10.08 0.75
C VAL A 54 5.45 -9.55 1.09
N VAL A 55 5.56 -8.23 1.16
CA VAL A 55 6.80 -7.49 1.30
C VAL A 55 6.88 -6.87 2.69
N GLY A 56 8.03 -6.99 3.35
CA GLY A 56 8.29 -6.31 4.61
C GLY A 56 8.40 -4.81 4.41
N VAL A 57 7.80 -4.05 5.30
CA VAL A 57 7.97 -2.58 5.33
C VAL A 57 9.20 -2.26 6.18
N PRO A 58 10.25 -1.67 5.62
CA PRO A 58 11.44 -1.31 6.38
C PRO A 58 11.12 -0.33 7.50
N ASP A 59 11.57 -0.64 8.71
CA ASP A 59 11.36 0.21 9.88
C ASP A 59 12.58 0.16 10.80
N LYS A 60 13.43 1.18 10.72
CA LYS A 60 14.66 1.30 11.53
C LYS A 60 14.39 1.30 13.05
N ARG A 61 13.15 1.62 13.46
CA ARG A 61 12.76 1.59 14.88
C ARG A 61 12.79 0.18 15.44
N LEU A 62 12.48 -0.83 14.62
CA LEU A 62 12.53 -2.23 15.02
C LEU A 62 13.96 -2.70 15.33
N ASP A 63 14.93 -2.28 14.54
CA ASP A 63 16.34 -2.65 14.75
C ASP A 63 16.83 -2.09 16.08
N VAL A 64 16.52 -0.83 16.37
CA VAL A 64 16.84 -0.17 17.65
C VAL A 64 16.18 -0.90 18.83
N LEU A 65 14.88 -1.25 18.70
CA LEU A 65 14.18 -1.99 19.76
C LEU A 65 14.75 -3.41 19.95
N THR A 66 15.08 -4.09 18.85
CA THR A 66 15.67 -5.42 18.88
C THR A 66 17.00 -5.42 19.63
N GLU A 67 17.85 -4.44 19.37
CA GLU A 67 19.14 -4.28 20.07
C GLU A 67 18.89 -3.93 21.55
N MET A 68 18.03 -2.95 21.83
CA MET A 68 17.76 -2.48 23.19
C MET A 68 17.18 -3.54 24.12
N PHE A 69 16.28 -4.39 23.61
CA PHE A 69 15.60 -5.44 24.38
C PHE A 69 16.21 -6.82 24.19
N HIS A 70 17.28 -6.94 23.38
CA HIS A 70 17.92 -8.21 23.01
C HIS A 70 16.91 -9.22 22.47
N SER A 71 16.03 -8.77 21.60
CA SER A 71 14.98 -9.59 21.02
C SER A 71 15.55 -10.68 20.12
N ALA A 72 15.03 -11.89 20.28
CA ALA A 72 15.48 -13.04 19.47
C ALA A 72 15.04 -12.98 18.01
N LYS A 73 14.01 -12.16 17.70
CA LYS A 73 13.45 -11.98 16.36
C LYS A 73 13.01 -10.54 16.14
N THR A 74 13.15 -10.07 14.89
CA THR A 74 12.61 -8.82 14.39
C THR A 74 11.53 -9.13 13.35
N ILE A 75 10.30 -8.63 13.54
CA ILE A 75 9.18 -8.91 12.64
C ILE A 75 8.60 -7.58 12.14
N PRO A 76 8.86 -7.19 10.89
CA PRO A 76 8.32 -5.96 10.31
C PRO A 76 6.82 -6.05 10.02
N ALA A 77 6.19 -4.91 9.83
CA ALA A 77 4.89 -4.84 9.16
C ALA A 77 5.03 -5.27 7.69
N THR A 78 3.91 -5.62 7.07
CA THR A 78 3.92 -6.10 5.68
C THR A 78 2.90 -5.38 4.84
N VAL A 79 3.17 -5.28 3.55
CA VAL A 79 2.25 -4.83 2.50
C VAL A 79 2.17 -5.91 1.42
N SER A 80 0.98 -6.11 0.85
CA SER A 80 0.76 -7.12 -0.18
C SER A 80 0.65 -6.49 -1.56
N PHE A 81 1.41 -7.03 -2.51
CA PHE A 81 1.33 -6.66 -3.92
C PHE A 81 0.73 -7.82 -4.73
N VAL A 82 -0.08 -7.49 -5.73
CA VAL A 82 -0.68 -8.47 -6.64
C VAL A 82 -0.27 -8.13 -8.07
N ASP A 83 0.36 -9.09 -8.77
CA ASP A 83 0.66 -8.90 -10.20
C ASP A 83 -0.63 -9.05 -11.00
N ILE A 84 -1.08 -7.95 -11.58
CA ILE A 84 -2.26 -7.91 -12.45
C ILE A 84 -1.77 -7.91 -13.89
N ALA A 85 -2.22 -8.89 -14.68
CA ALA A 85 -1.84 -9.01 -16.09
C ALA A 85 -2.00 -7.69 -16.84
N GLY A 86 -1.04 -7.39 -17.73
CA GLY A 86 -0.97 -6.10 -18.42
C GLY A 86 -2.23 -5.75 -19.22
N ILE A 87 -2.57 -4.47 -19.22
CA ILE A 87 -3.69 -3.91 -19.99
C ILE A 87 -3.36 -3.86 -21.47
N VAL A 88 -4.36 -4.09 -22.32
CA VAL A 88 -4.34 -3.82 -23.75
C VAL A 88 -5.41 -2.79 -24.04
N LYS A 89 -5.12 -1.84 -24.92
CA LYS A 89 -6.06 -0.81 -25.38
C LYS A 89 -7.39 -1.45 -25.82
N GLY A 90 -8.52 -0.96 -25.29
CA GLY A 90 -9.86 -1.51 -25.56
C GLY A 90 -10.37 -2.47 -24.47
N ALA A 91 -9.70 -2.58 -23.33
CA ALA A 91 -10.11 -3.42 -22.20
C ALA A 91 -11.53 -3.11 -21.71
N SER A 92 -11.91 -1.84 -21.69
CA SER A 92 -13.23 -1.36 -21.28
C SER A 92 -14.38 -1.76 -22.22
N LYS A 93 -14.06 -2.15 -23.47
CA LYS A 93 -15.07 -2.57 -24.46
C LYS A 93 -15.53 -4.03 -24.33
N GLY A 94 -14.99 -4.75 -23.34
CA GLY A 94 -15.55 -6.03 -22.89
C GLY A 94 -15.16 -7.25 -23.73
N GLU A 95 -14.07 -7.23 -24.45
CA GLU A 95 -13.57 -8.40 -25.15
C GLU A 95 -12.52 -9.16 -24.33
N GLY A 96 -12.93 -10.27 -23.71
CA GLY A 96 -12.02 -11.29 -23.14
C GLY A 96 -11.15 -10.79 -21.96
N MET A 97 -9.84 -10.76 -22.13
CA MET A 97 -8.84 -10.44 -21.10
C MET A 97 -9.00 -9.05 -20.45
N GLY A 98 -9.65 -8.10 -21.13
CA GLY A 98 -9.90 -6.77 -20.56
C GLY A 98 -10.87 -6.78 -19.37
N ASN A 99 -11.87 -7.64 -19.39
CA ASN A 99 -12.81 -7.77 -18.26
C ASN A 99 -12.15 -8.41 -17.04
N GLU A 100 -11.28 -9.40 -17.25
CA GLU A 100 -10.50 -10.03 -16.17
C GLU A 100 -9.54 -9.04 -15.52
N PHE A 101 -8.83 -8.25 -16.32
CA PHE A 101 -7.97 -7.16 -15.84
C PHE A 101 -8.73 -6.17 -14.94
N LEU A 102 -9.86 -5.65 -15.42
CA LEU A 102 -10.67 -4.71 -14.64
C LEU A 102 -11.27 -5.35 -13.38
N SER A 103 -11.56 -6.67 -13.41
CA SER A 103 -12.02 -7.40 -12.23
C SER A 103 -10.93 -7.49 -11.18
N ASN A 104 -9.70 -7.82 -11.57
CA ASN A 104 -8.56 -7.92 -10.65
C ASN A 104 -8.23 -6.55 -10.02
N ILE A 105 -8.31 -5.46 -10.80
CA ILE A 105 -8.15 -4.11 -10.21
C ILE A 105 -9.25 -3.80 -9.19
N ARG A 106 -10.50 -4.27 -9.39
CA ARG A 106 -11.57 -4.04 -8.41
C ARG A 106 -11.28 -4.66 -7.06
N GLU A 107 -10.60 -5.79 -7.03
CA GLU A 107 -10.24 -6.51 -5.81
C GLU A 107 -9.07 -5.85 -5.05
N ALA A 108 -8.19 -5.12 -5.72
CA ALA A 108 -7.10 -4.39 -5.09
C ALA A 108 -7.62 -3.12 -4.37
N ASP A 109 -6.93 -2.69 -3.31
CA ASP A 109 -7.27 -1.50 -2.52
C ASP A 109 -6.57 -0.24 -3.03
N ALA A 110 -5.40 -0.39 -3.65
CA ALA A 110 -4.66 0.67 -4.33
C ALA A 110 -4.09 0.17 -5.67
N ILE A 111 -3.68 1.08 -6.52
CA ILE A 111 -3.11 0.79 -7.84
C ILE A 111 -1.67 1.28 -7.88
N CYS A 112 -0.73 0.38 -8.20
CA CYS A 112 0.65 0.70 -8.51
C CYS A 112 0.85 0.61 -10.03
N GLN A 113 0.90 1.75 -10.71
CA GLN A 113 1.10 1.78 -12.16
C GLN A 113 2.59 1.85 -12.50
N VAL A 114 3.11 0.79 -13.12
CA VAL A 114 4.48 0.75 -13.65
C VAL A 114 4.49 1.31 -15.06
N THR A 115 5.32 2.32 -15.28
CA THR A 115 5.44 3.05 -16.54
C THR A 115 6.89 2.97 -17.03
N ARG A 116 7.08 2.57 -18.28
CA ARG A 116 8.40 2.48 -18.89
C ARG A 116 8.92 3.86 -19.28
N CYS A 117 10.13 4.18 -18.82
CA CYS A 117 10.85 5.39 -19.19
C CYS A 117 12.12 5.09 -20.01
N PHE A 118 12.78 3.97 -19.76
CA PHE A 118 14.02 3.56 -20.41
C PHE A 118 13.84 3.25 -21.90
N ALA A 119 14.86 3.56 -22.68
CA ALA A 119 14.94 3.22 -24.11
C ALA A 119 15.74 1.91 -24.28
N ASP A 120 15.16 0.94 -24.97
CA ASP A 120 15.81 -0.33 -25.32
C ASP A 120 15.29 -0.79 -26.68
N ASP A 121 16.19 -0.90 -27.66
CA ASP A 121 15.87 -1.28 -29.04
C ASP A 121 15.46 -2.76 -29.15
N ASP A 122 15.87 -3.61 -28.22
CA ASP A 122 15.53 -5.04 -28.19
C ASP A 122 14.15 -5.30 -27.56
N VAL A 123 13.60 -4.32 -26.82
CA VAL A 123 12.30 -4.41 -26.15
C VAL A 123 11.25 -3.56 -26.85
N THR A 124 10.37 -4.20 -27.63
CA THR A 124 9.32 -3.50 -28.37
C THR A 124 8.33 -2.80 -27.45
N HIS A 125 8.09 -1.49 -27.68
CA HIS A 125 7.01 -0.76 -27.02
C HIS A 125 5.69 -0.94 -27.78
N VAL A 126 4.55 -1.08 -27.06
CA VAL A 126 3.23 -1.34 -27.66
C VAL A 126 2.80 -0.21 -28.61
N ASN A 127 3.13 1.04 -28.29
CA ASN A 127 2.81 2.22 -29.10
C ASN A 127 3.91 2.57 -30.12
N GLY A 128 5.01 1.79 -30.18
CA GLY A 128 6.13 2.02 -31.09
C GLY A 128 7.10 3.13 -30.67
N HIS A 129 6.83 3.82 -29.58
CA HIS A 129 7.71 4.81 -28.93
C HIS A 129 7.48 4.79 -27.41
N VAL A 130 8.50 5.15 -26.65
CA VAL A 130 8.40 5.28 -25.19
C VAL A 130 7.95 6.70 -24.88
N ASP A 131 6.77 6.84 -24.29
CA ASP A 131 6.25 8.09 -23.74
C ASP A 131 5.45 7.80 -22.47
N PRO A 132 6.03 8.09 -21.29
CA PRO A 132 5.36 7.84 -20.01
C PRO A 132 4.00 8.52 -19.89
N SER A 133 3.81 9.69 -20.50
CA SER A 133 2.55 10.43 -20.43
C SER A 133 1.44 9.71 -21.21
N ASP A 134 1.77 9.22 -22.42
CA ASP A 134 0.84 8.45 -23.26
C ASP A 134 0.46 7.11 -22.60
N ASP A 135 1.41 6.47 -21.91
CA ASP A 135 1.17 5.21 -21.20
C ASP A 135 0.23 5.40 -20.03
N ILE A 136 0.42 6.48 -19.26
CA ILE A 136 -0.46 6.86 -18.15
C ILE A 136 -1.85 7.18 -18.66
N GLU A 137 -1.97 8.00 -19.71
CA GLU A 137 -3.25 8.36 -20.31
C GLU A 137 -4.00 7.14 -20.86
N THR A 138 -3.29 6.18 -21.46
CA THR A 138 -3.90 4.95 -21.96
C THR A 138 -4.58 4.15 -20.86
N ILE A 139 -3.91 3.92 -19.73
CA ILE A 139 -4.48 3.17 -18.61
C ILE A 139 -5.60 3.98 -17.94
N THR A 140 -5.37 5.26 -17.67
CA THR A 140 -6.38 6.15 -17.08
C THR A 140 -7.67 6.15 -17.89
N THR A 141 -7.56 6.25 -19.21
CA THR A 141 -8.71 6.24 -20.12
C THR A 141 -9.52 4.96 -20.00
N GLU A 142 -8.90 3.79 -19.94
CA GLU A 142 -9.62 2.52 -19.81
C GLU A 142 -10.35 2.41 -18.46
N LEU A 143 -9.74 2.87 -17.36
CA LEU A 143 -10.38 2.89 -16.05
C LEU A 143 -11.55 3.88 -16.00
N VAL A 144 -11.38 5.08 -16.52
CA VAL A 144 -12.42 6.11 -16.61
C VAL A 144 -13.60 5.62 -17.44
N LEU A 145 -13.37 5.00 -18.59
CA LEU A 145 -14.44 4.45 -19.43
C LEU A 145 -15.21 3.33 -18.73
N ALA A 146 -14.54 2.46 -17.97
CA ALA A 146 -15.20 1.42 -17.19
C ALA A 146 -16.10 2.02 -16.09
N ASP A 147 -15.64 3.06 -15.42
CA ASP A 147 -16.40 3.76 -14.38
C ASP A 147 -17.57 4.56 -14.96
N LEU A 148 -17.38 5.23 -16.09
CA LEU A 148 -18.48 5.90 -16.82
C LEU A 148 -19.59 4.92 -17.17
N GLN A 149 -19.28 3.71 -17.64
CA GLN A 149 -20.28 2.69 -17.92
C GLN A 149 -21.06 2.28 -16.65
N THR A 150 -20.39 2.25 -15.49
CA THR A 150 -21.03 1.98 -14.20
C THR A 150 -21.96 3.14 -13.81
N MET A 151 -21.49 4.38 -13.94
CA MET A 151 -22.26 5.58 -13.66
C MET A 151 -23.51 5.70 -14.55
N GLU A 152 -23.38 5.47 -15.85
CA GLU A 152 -24.50 5.52 -16.80
C GLU A 152 -25.63 4.55 -16.44
N LYS A 153 -25.30 3.39 -15.87
CA LYS A 153 -26.29 2.38 -15.44
C LYS A 153 -26.93 2.69 -14.10
N GLN A 154 -26.18 3.30 -13.16
CA GLN A 154 -26.60 3.43 -11.76
C GLN A 154 -27.18 4.83 -11.43
N LEU A 155 -26.56 5.91 -11.94
CA LEU A 155 -26.96 7.28 -11.63
C LEU A 155 -28.45 7.57 -11.95
N PRO A 156 -29.05 7.15 -13.08
CA PRO A 156 -30.46 7.40 -13.34
C PRO A 156 -31.40 6.77 -12.32
N LYS A 157 -31.02 5.68 -11.67
CA LYS A 157 -31.80 5.03 -10.62
C LYS A 157 -31.77 5.87 -9.34
N LEU A 158 -30.58 6.33 -8.94
CA LEU A 158 -30.42 7.19 -7.77
C LEU A 158 -31.13 8.54 -7.96
N GLN A 159 -31.07 9.15 -9.15
CA GLN A 159 -31.78 10.41 -9.46
C GLN A 159 -33.31 10.26 -9.30
N LYS A 160 -33.88 9.14 -9.76
CA LYS A 160 -35.32 8.85 -9.56
C LYS A 160 -35.66 8.71 -8.07
N GLU A 161 -34.80 8.07 -7.30
CA GLU A 161 -34.97 7.93 -5.84
C GLU A 161 -34.87 9.30 -5.14
N ALA A 162 -33.86 10.11 -5.48
CA ALA A 162 -33.61 11.44 -4.91
C ALA A 162 -34.75 12.45 -5.24
N ALA A 163 -35.46 12.23 -6.34
CA ALA A 163 -36.68 13.03 -6.66
C ALA A 163 -37.81 12.80 -5.64
N ILE A 164 -37.86 11.60 -5.04
CA ILE A 164 -38.90 11.21 -4.07
C ILE A 164 -38.37 11.38 -2.64
N LYS A 165 -37.13 10.88 -2.37
CA LYS A 165 -36.52 10.87 -1.04
C LYS A 165 -35.47 11.99 -0.92
N LYS A 166 -35.72 12.94 -0.02
CA LYS A 166 -34.80 14.09 0.19
C LYS A 166 -33.43 13.66 0.73
N GLU A 167 -33.38 12.57 1.50
CA GLU A 167 -32.18 12.01 2.07
C GLU A 167 -31.18 11.45 1.03
N SER A 168 -31.67 11.04 -0.15
CA SER A 168 -30.83 10.54 -1.24
C SER A 168 -30.23 11.65 -2.11
N ARG A 169 -30.62 12.93 -1.93
CA ARG A 169 -30.15 14.05 -2.75
C ARG A 169 -28.63 14.30 -2.63
N PRO A 170 -28.04 14.39 -1.42
CA PRO A 170 -26.61 14.64 -1.32
C PRO A 170 -25.76 13.58 -2.03
N LYS A 171 -26.19 12.32 -1.95
CA LYS A 171 -25.54 11.21 -2.65
C LYS A 171 -25.68 11.33 -4.16
N ALA A 172 -26.86 11.72 -4.67
CA ALA A 172 -27.07 11.93 -6.10
C ALA A 172 -26.22 13.09 -6.64
N GLU A 173 -26.10 14.20 -5.89
CA GLU A 173 -25.24 15.34 -6.24
C GLU A 173 -23.77 14.93 -6.29
N ALA A 174 -23.27 14.13 -5.33
CA ALA A 174 -21.92 13.60 -5.33
C ALA A 174 -21.66 12.70 -6.55
N TRP A 175 -22.63 11.84 -6.92
CA TRP A 175 -22.50 10.99 -8.10
C TRP A 175 -22.49 11.80 -9.41
N GLU A 176 -23.27 12.90 -9.49
CA GLU A 176 -23.24 13.80 -10.65
C GLU A 176 -21.90 14.52 -10.78
N GLN A 177 -21.32 14.96 -9.67
CA GLN A 177 -19.96 15.54 -9.66
C GLN A 177 -18.91 14.54 -10.10
N ALA A 178 -18.96 13.31 -9.57
CA ALA A 178 -18.06 12.23 -9.96
C ALA A 178 -18.17 11.93 -11.47
N LYS A 179 -19.40 11.86 -12.00
CA LYS A 179 -19.60 11.65 -13.45
C LYS A 179 -18.98 12.77 -14.28
N ALA A 180 -19.15 14.03 -13.87
CA ALA A 180 -18.57 15.17 -14.58
C ALA A 180 -17.03 15.10 -14.63
N VAL A 181 -16.37 14.71 -13.54
CA VAL A 181 -14.92 14.50 -13.49
C VAL A 181 -14.49 13.40 -14.45
N LEU A 182 -15.20 12.27 -14.47
CA LEU A 182 -14.90 11.17 -15.39
C LEU A 182 -15.11 11.57 -16.86
N GLU A 183 -16.11 12.40 -17.17
CA GLU A 183 -16.36 12.94 -18.51
C GLU A 183 -15.24 13.89 -18.98
N GLU A 184 -14.51 14.51 -18.04
CA GLU A 184 -13.28 15.27 -18.32
C GLU A 184 -12.04 14.37 -18.54
N GLY A 185 -12.18 13.05 -18.42
CA GLY A 185 -11.07 12.09 -18.55
C GLY A 185 -10.18 11.99 -17.31
N LYS A 186 -10.60 12.51 -16.18
CA LYS A 186 -9.84 12.48 -14.92
C LYS A 186 -10.32 11.34 -14.02
N THR A 187 -9.40 10.81 -13.19
CA THR A 187 -9.78 9.89 -12.11
C THR A 187 -10.44 10.65 -10.96
N ILE A 188 -11.33 9.99 -10.22
CA ILE A 188 -11.94 10.56 -8.99
C ILE A 188 -10.86 10.91 -7.98
N PHE A 189 -9.84 10.04 -7.85
CA PHE A 189 -8.69 10.24 -6.97
C PHE A 189 -7.90 11.52 -7.34
N SER A 190 -7.52 11.70 -8.60
CA SER A 190 -6.75 12.88 -9.03
C SER A 190 -7.53 14.19 -8.88
N ALA A 191 -8.86 14.13 -8.94
CA ALA A 191 -9.73 15.28 -8.71
C ALA A 191 -9.95 15.59 -7.22
N GLY A 192 -9.48 14.75 -6.31
CA GLY A 192 -9.63 14.95 -4.86
C GLY A 192 -11.07 14.89 -4.36
N LEU A 193 -11.95 14.17 -5.07
CA LEU A 193 -13.33 14.00 -4.62
C LEU A 193 -13.41 12.98 -3.47
N ASP A 194 -14.31 13.25 -2.51
CA ASP A 194 -14.61 12.33 -1.42
C ASP A 194 -15.16 11.00 -1.98
N PRO A 195 -14.48 9.85 -1.76
CA PRO A 195 -14.93 8.55 -2.25
C PRO A 195 -16.10 7.97 -1.45
N GLU A 196 -16.36 8.43 -0.23
CA GLU A 196 -17.36 7.85 0.67
C GLU A 196 -18.77 7.76 0.05
N PRO A 197 -19.32 8.84 -0.57
CA PRO A 197 -20.63 8.75 -1.23
C PRO A 197 -20.67 7.81 -2.43
N LEU A 198 -19.50 7.43 -2.97
CA LEU A 198 -19.31 6.60 -4.18
C LEU A 198 -19.05 5.13 -3.86
N HIS A 199 -18.89 4.78 -2.59
CA HIS A 199 -18.47 3.45 -2.14
C HIS A 199 -19.29 2.30 -2.74
N ASP A 200 -20.62 2.44 -2.83
CA ASP A 200 -21.51 1.41 -3.37
C ASP A 200 -21.30 1.13 -4.88
N LEU A 201 -20.58 1.99 -5.58
CA LEU A 201 -20.32 1.85 -7.01
C LEU A 201 -19.09 1.01 -7.34
N PHE A 202 -18.21 0.80 -6.36
CA PHE A 202 -16.94 0.08 -6.55
C PHE A 202 -16.15 0.60 -7.77
N LEU A 203 -16.04 1.95 -7.86
CA LEU A 203 -15.33 2.59 -8.96
C LEU A 203 -13.83 2.31 -8.86
N LEU A 204 -13.20 2.12 -10.01
CA LEU A 204 -11.77 1.87 -10.13
C LEU A 204 -10.95 3.14 -9.86
N THR A 205 -11.47 4.27 -10.32
CA THR A 205 -10.80 5.57 -10.27
C THR A 205 -10.90 6.27 -8.92
N THR A 206 -11.64 5.72 -7.95
CA THR A 206 -11.65 6.19 -6.55
C THR A 206 -10.45 5.67 -5.76
N LYS A 207 -9.81 4.60 -6.23
CA LYS A 207 -8.65 4.00 -5.57
C LYS A 207 -7.46 4.94 -5.60
N PRO A 208 -6.63 4.97 -4.54
CA PRO A 208 -5.38 5.71 -4.56
C PRO A 208 -4.38 5.08 -5.55
N PHE A 209 -3.52 5.93 -6.12
CA PHE A 209 -2.52 5.55 -7.10
C PHE A 209 -1.11 5.80 -6.58
N ILE A 210 -0.20 4.93 -6.99
CA ILE A 210 1.25 5.09 -6.93
C ILE A 210 1.78 4.90 -8.34
N TYR A 211 2.66 5.77 -8.80
CA TYR A 211 3.31 5.62 -10.09
C TYR A 211 4.77 5.23 -9.91
N VAL A 212 5.15 4.11 -10.52
CA VAL A 212 6.53 3.65 -10.60
C VAL A 212 7.05 3.92 -12.01
N PHE A 213 7.98 4.84 -12.12
CA PHE A 213 8.70 5.16 -13.34
C PHE A 213 9.94 4.26 -13.42
N ASN A 214 9.88 3.27 -14.32
CA ASN A 214 10.98 2.36 -14.55
C ASN A 214 11.97 3.01 -15.52
N CYS A 215 13.06 3.51 -14.97
CA CYS A 215 14.04 4.42 -15.58
C CYS A 215 15.37 3.71 -15.83
N ASP A 216 16.16 4.28 -16.70
CA ASP A 216 17.60 4.03 -16.77
C ASP A 216 18.39 5.04 -15.91
N GLU A 217 19.71 4.86 -15.87
CA GLU A 217 20.62 5.70 -15.06
C GLU A 217 20.54 7.19 -15.42
N ASP A 218 20.41 7.52 -16.72
CA ASP A 218 20.33 8.90 -17.18
C ASP A 218 19.07 9.61 -16.66
N GLN A 219 17.93 8.93 -16.67
CA GLN A 219 16.65 9.46 -16.17
C GLN A 219 16.60 9.51 -14.65
N LEU A 220 17.26 8.58 -13.96
CA LEU A 220 17.39 8.63 -12.50
C LEU A 220 18.26 9.82 -12.04
N ALA A 221 19.18 10.28 -12.87
CA ALA A 221 19.99 11.47 -12.63
C ALA A 221 19.32 12.79 -13.08
N ASP A 222 18.24 12.74 -13.87
CA ASP A 222 17.56 13.90 -14.43
C ASP A 222 16.45 14.41 -13.50
N SER A 223 16.78 15.40 -12.67
CA SER A 223 15.84 16.03 -11.73
C SER A 223 14.70 16.79 -12.43
N ASP A 224 14.93 17.34 -13.63
CA ASP A 224 13.90 18.06 -14.38
C ASP A 224 12.86 17.09 -14.94
N PHE A 225 13.32 15.93 -15.41
CA PHE A 225 12.43 14.83 -15.80
C PHE A 225 11.59 14.34 -14.62
N GLN A 226 12.21 14.08 -13.48
CA GLN A 226 11.50 13.62 -12.28
C GLN A 226 10.45 14.63 -11.84
N ALA A 227 10.81 15.91 -11.71
CA ALA A 227 9.86 16.96 -11.33
C ALA A 227 8.66 17.07 -12.28
N LYS A 228 8.90 16.90 -13.60
CA LYS A 228 7.83 16.89 -14.61
C LYS A 228 6.89 15.68 -14.42
N MET A 229 7.42 14.50 -14.11
CA MET A 229 6.60 13.31 -13.88
C MET A 229 5.82 13.40 -12.56
N GLU A 230 6.41 13.95 -11.50
CA GLU A 230 5.72 14.23 -10.24
C GLU A 230 4.54 15.18 -10.45
N GLU A 231 4.74 16.28 -11.21
CA GLU A 231 3.64 17.21 -11.54
C GLU A 231 2.54 16.52 -12.35
N LEU A 232 2.90 15.65 -13.29
CA LEU A 232 1.95 14.92 -14.15
C LEU A 232 1.02 14.01 -13.34
N VAL A 233 1.53 13.35 -12.31
CA VAL A 233 0.78 12.34 -11.55
C VAL A 233 0.19 12.87 -10.25
N ALA A 234 0.46 14.12 -9.87
CA ALA A 234 -0.07 14.69 -8.63
C ALA A 234 -1.61 14.54 -8.55
N PRO A 235 -2.17 14.23 -7.37
CA PRO A 235 -1.54 14.12 -6.04
C PRO A 235 -0.98 12.74 -5.69
N ALA A 236 -0.84 11.83 -6.66
CA ALA A 236 -0.26 10.51 -6.44
C ALA A 236 1.25 10.60 -6.18
N GLU A 237 1.78 9.62 -5.45
CA GLU A 237 3.21 9.49 -5.23
C GLU A 237 3.91 8.94 -6.48
N ALA A 238 5.07 9.51 -6.82
CA ALA A 238 5.95 9.09 -7.88
C ALA A 238 7.21 8.42 -7.32
N ILE A 239 7.54 7.24 -7.83
CA ILE A 239 8.74 6.50 -7.47
C ILE A 239 9.54 6.26 -8.74
N PHE A 240 10.81 6.64 -8.72
CA PHE A 240 11.75 6.44 -9.81
C PHE A 240 12.73 5.34 -9.40
N LEU A 241 12.84 4.30 -10.21
CA LEU A 241 13.74 3.18 -9.97
C LEU A 241 14.10 2.49 -11.30
N ASP A 242 15.18 1.73 -11.29
CA ASP A 242 15.51 0.76 -12.33
C ASP A 242 15.14 -0.64 -11.82
N ALA A 243 14.15 -1.28 -12.46
CA ALA A 243 13.63 -2.56 -11.99
C ALA A 243 14.64 -3.71 -12.16
N GLU A 244 15.58 -3.63 -13.11
CA GLU A 244 16.64 -4.64 -13.28
C GLU A 244 17.70 -4.48 -12.19
N PHE A 245 18.12 -3.25 -11.92
CA PHE A 245 19.01 -2.92 -10.83
C PHE A 245 18.45 -3.37 -9.46
N GLU A 246 17.19 -3.06 -9.19
CA GLU A 246 16.51 -3.51 -7.96
C GLU A 246 16.45 -5.05 -7.87
N ALA A 247 16.27 -5.75 -8.99
CA ALA A 247 16.29 -7.19 -9.03
C ALA A 247 17.68 -7.78 -8.72
N GLU A 248 18.76 -7.10 -9.13
CA GLU A 248 20.13 -7.46 -8.78
C GLU A 248 20.43 -7.21 -7.29
N LEU A 249 20.02 -6.04 -6.77
CA LEU A 249 20.15 -5.74 -5.33
C LEU A 249 19.44 -6.78 -4.46
N ALA A 250 18.28 -7.26 -4.87
CA ALA A 250 17.53 -8.28 -4.14
C ALA A 250 18.21 -9.67 -4.12
N GLU A 251 19.28 -9.89 -4.90
CA GLU A 251 20.08 -11.11 -4.90
C GLU A 251 21.36 -11.00 -4.03
N MET A 252 21.70 -9.78 -3.60
CA MET A 252 22.90 -9.53 -2.79
C MET A 252 22.68 -9.82 -1.31
N GLU A 253 23.74 -10.08 -0.58
CA GLU A 253 23.71 -10.13 0.87
C GLU A 253 23.56 -8.70 1.45
N SER A 254 22.86 -8.57 2.57
CA SER A 254 22.51 -7.24 3.13
C SER A 254 23.72 -6.34 3.42
N GLU A 255 24.88 -6.91 3.75
CA GLU A 255 26.12 -6.16 4.02
C GLU A 255 26.65 -5.53 2.72
N ASP A 256 26.62 -6.27 1.61
CA ASP A 256 27.08 -5.83 0.29
C ASP A 256 26.14 -4.75 -0.29
N VAL A 257 24.83 -4.88 -0.07
CA VAL A 257 23.82 -3.88 -0.49
C VAL A 257 24.12 -2.52 0.13
N ALA A 258 24.42 -2.45 1.42
CA ALA A 258 24.69 -1.18 2.11
C ALA A 258 25.93 -0.46 1.57
N GLU A 259 27.01 -1.21 1.26
CA GLU A 259 28.22 -0.68 0.65
C GLU A 259 27.93 -0.17 -0.78
N PHE A 260 27.20 -0.96 -1.57
CA PHE A 260 26.87 -0.65 -2.95
C PHE A 260 26.01 0.61 -3.09
N LEU A 261 24.96 0.74 -2.26
CA LEU A 261 24.09 1.94 -2.24
C LEU A 261 24.87 3.19 -1.85
N THR A 262 25.79 3.06 -0.89
CA THR A 262 26.66 4.17 -0.46
C THR A 262 27.55 4.65 -1.61
N ASP A 263 28.17 3.72 -2.35
CA ASP A 263 29.01 4.03 -3.49
C ASP A 263 28.22 4.62 -4.67
N ALA A 264 26.97 4.19 -4.86
CA ALA A 264 26.07 4.72 -5.87
C ALA A 264 25.42 6.06 -5.46
N GLY A 265 25.56 6.49 -4.20
CA GLY A 265 24.92 7.71 -3.67
C GLY A 265 23.40 7.57 -3.53
N ILE A 266 22.89 6.36 -3.40
CA ILE A 266 21.47 6.05 -3.22
C ILE A 266 21.18 5.91 -1.73
N GLU A 267 20.19 6.66 -1.21
CA GLU A 267 19.86 6.65 0.22
C GLU A 267 19.10 5.40 0.67
N GLU A 268 18.26 4.85 -0.22
CA GLU A 268 17.34 3.75 0.09
C GLU A 268 17.04 2.98 -1.22
N PRO A 269 16.94 1.65 -1.21
CA PRO A 269 16.48 0.88 -2.35
C PRO A 269 15.09 1.34 -2.82
N GLY A 270 14.84 1.35 -4.13
CA GLY A 270 13.55 1.74 -4.70
C GLY A 270 12.40 0.83 -4.25
N LEU A 271 12.68 -0.47 -4.05
CA LEU A 271 11.69 -1.42 -3.54
C LEU A 271 11.30 -1.14 -2.08
N ASP A 272 12.24 -0.74 -1.24
CA ASP A 272 11.98 -0.34 0.14
C ASP A 272 11.11 0.92 0.19
N LYS A 273 11.43 1.91 -0.65
CA LYS A 273 10.61 3.10 -0.84
C LYS A 273 9.20 2.74 -1.32
N LEU A 274 9.08 1.81 -2.28
CA LEU A 274 7.78 1.35 -2.78
C LEU A 274 6.95 0.66 -1.70
N ALA A 275 7.56 -0.20 -0.88
CA ALA A 275 6.86 -0.86 0.23
C ALA A 275 6.34 0.17 1.25
N ARG A 276 7.16 1.16 1.61
CA ARG A 276 6.80 2.22 2.55
C ARG A 276 5.70 3.14 2.00
N VAL A 277 5.86 3.62 0.77
CA VAL A 277 4.85 4.46 0.09
C VAL A 277 3.54 3.69 -0.10
N GLY A 278 3.61 2.41 -0.46
CA GLY A 278 2.45 1.54 -0.58
C GLY A 278 1.68 1.40 0.73
N PHE A 279 2.39 1.20 1.82
CA PHE A 279 1.82 1.11 3.16
C PHE A 279 1.10 2.40 3.56
N ASP A 280 1.73 3.55 3.34
CA ASP A 280 1.16 4.87 3.61
C ASP A 280 -0.07 5.18 2.74
N THR A 281 -0.02 4.82 1.46
CA THR A 281 -1.09 5.02 0.47
C THR A 281 -2.36 4.26 0.84
N LEU A 282 -2.21 3.09 1.48
CA LEU A 282 -3.32 2.31 2.03
C LEU A 282 -3.87 2.88 3.35
N GLY A 283 -3.36 4.03 3.83
CA GLY A 283 -3.79 4.63 5.08
C GLY A 283 -3.39 3.83 6.32
N LEU A 284 -2.32 3.03 6.21
CA LEU A 284 -1.82 2.19 7.29
C LEU A 284 -0.81 2.94 8.16
N GLN A 285 -0.63 2.46 9.38
CA GLN A 285 0.41 2.85 10.32
C GLN A 285 0.77 1.67 11.22
N THR A 286 1.83 1.79 12.01
CA THR A 286 2.28 0.72 12.90
C THR A 286 2.26 1.14 14.35
N PHE A 287 1.91 0.20 15.22
CA PHE A 287 2.36 0.23 16.62
C PHE A 287 3.36 -0.91 16.86
N LEU A 288 4.18 -0.74 17.88
CA LEU A 288 5.30 -1.63 18.15
C LEU A 288 5.07 -2.38 19.48
N THR A 289 5.49 -3.63 19.51
CA THR A 289 5.65 -4.41 20.72
C THR A 289 7.07 -4.92 20.80
N THR A 290 7.66 -4.96 21.98
CA THR A 290 9.05 -5.39 22.17
C THR A 290 9.20 -6.24 23.43
N GLY A 291 10.18 -7.14 23.40
CA GLY A 291 10.52 -8.03 24.50
C GLY A 291 11.62 -9.02 24.09
N GLU A 292 12.06 -9.85 25.01
CA GLU A 292 13.14 -10.83 24.78
C GLU A 292 12.86 -11.82 23.63
N LYS A 293 11.59 -12.13 23.35
CA LYS A 293 11.22 -13.08 22.29
C LYS A 293 11.22 -12.44 20.91
N GLU A 294 10.62 -11.27 20.80
CA GLU A 294 10.51 -10.56 19.53
C GLU A 294 10.28 -9.07 19.75
N SER A 295 10.78 -8.27 18.79
CA SER A 295 10.32 -6.91 18.51
C SER A 295 9.52 -6.95 17.21
N ARG A 296 8.29 -6.39 17.25
CA ARG A 296 7.34 -6.52 16.14
C ARG A 296 6.59 -5.25 15.87
N ALA A 297 6.45 -4.92 14.58
CA ALA A 297 5.52 -3.91 14.09
C ALA A 297 4.18 -4.56 13.71
N TRP A 298 3.10 -3.98 14.22
CA TRP A 298 1.74 -4.42 13.96
C TRP A 298 1.03 -3.40 13.09
N THR A 299 0.43 -3.87 12.01
CA THR A 299 -0.29 -3.03 11.06
C THR A 299 -1.69 -2.68 11.56
N ILE A 300 -2.02 -1.40 11.57
CA ILE A 300 -3.34 -0.85 11.88
C ILE A 300 -3.67 0.26 10.89
N HIS A 301 -4.94 0.67 10.81
CA HIS A 301 -5.33 1.85 10.04
C HIS A 301 -5.06 3.13 10.83
N LYS A 302 -4.75 4.21 10.12
CA LYS A 302 -4.69 5.55 10.71
C LYS A 302 -6.07 5.89 11.26
N GLY A 303 -6.13 6.19 12.57
CA GLY A 303 -7.37 6.48 13.28
C GLY A 303 -7.90 5.33 14.14
N ASP A 304 -7.33 4.13 14.06
CA ASP A 304 -7.71 3.01 14.91
C ASP A 304 -7.48 3.32 16.38
N THR A 305 -8.41 2.88 17.21
CA THR A 305 -8.34 3.01 18.67
C THR A 305 -7.54 1.88 19.32
N ALA A 306 -7.13 2.06 20.57
CA ALA A 306 -6.37 1.06 21.30
C ALA A 306 -7.06 -0.33 21.39
N PRO A 307 -8.40 -0.47 21.56
CA PRO A 307 -9.06 -1.76 21.47
C PRO A 307 -8.98 -2.41 20.08
N GLU A 308 -9.10 -1.62 19.00
CA GLU A 308 -8.97 -2.10 17.62
C GLU A 308 -7.55 -2.61 17.38
N ALA A 309 -6.55 -1.84 17.76
CA ALA A 309 -5.14 -2.23 17.70
C ALA A 309 -4.85 -3.52 18.52
N ALA A 310 -5.42 -3.64 19.70
CA ALA A 310 -5.31 -4.87 20.51
C ALA A 310 -5.92 -6.08 19.79
N GLY A 311 -6.99 -5.86 19.03
CA GLY A 311 -7.68 -6.85 18.20
C GLY A 311 -6.82 -7.44 17.08
N VAL A 312 -5.88 -6.66 16.56
CA VAL A 312 -4.92 -7.12 15.53
C VAL A 312 -3.98 -8.19 16.10
N ILE A 313 -3.62 -8.10 17.38
CA ILE A 313 -2.81 -9.15 18.03
C ILE A 313 -3.67 -10.40 18.27
N HIS A 314 -4.86 -10.23 18.85
CA HIS A 314 -5.80 -11.31 19.09
C HIS A 314 -7.20 -10.76 19.41
N THR A 315 -8.25 -11.41 18.91
CA THR A 315 -9.65 -11.00 19.14
C THR A 315 -10.03 -10.94 20.63
N ASP A 316 -9.44 -11.79 21.47
CA ASP A 316 -9.68 -11.77 22.90
C ASP A 316 -9.10 -10.53 23.58
N PHE A 317 -8.01 -9.96 23.04
CA PHE A 317 -7.44 -8.71 23.54
C PHE A 317 -8.40 -7.54 23.31
N GLN A 318 -9.05 -7.50 22.17
CA GLN A 318 -10.08 -6.51 21.87
C GLN A 318 -11.28 -6.64 22.80
N LYS A 319 -11.82 -7.86 22.92
CA LYS A 319 -13.00 -8.14 23.74
C LYS A 319 -12.78 -7.88 25.23
N GLY A 320 -11.62 -8.30 25.71
CA GLY A 320 -11.22 -8.16 27.12
C GLY A 320 -10.45 -6.89 27.44
N PHE A 321 -10.34 -5.92 26.51
CA PHE A 321 -9.53 -4.73 26.67
C PHE A 321 -9.84 -3.95 27.96
N ILE A 322 -8.80 -3.67 28.75
CA ILE A 322 -8.89 -2.85 29.98
C ILE A 322 -8.22 -1.51 29.74
N LYS A 323 -6.96 -1.51 29.33
CA LYS A 323 -6.13 -0.33 29.06
C LYS A 323 -4.89 -0.70 28.25
N ALA A 324 -4.28 0.29 27.63
CA ALA A 324 -2.97 0.20 27.01
C ALA A 324 -1.93 0.97 27.86
N GLN A 325 -0.75 0.38 28.04
CA GLN A 325 0.44 1.10 28.50
C GLN A 325 1.18 1.53 27.24
N VAL A 326 1.33 2.83 27.06
CA VAL A 326 1.85 3.43 25.81
C VAL A 326 3.03 4.33 26.13
N VAL A 327 4.12 4.15 25.43
CA VAL A 327 5.25 5.08 25.39
C VAL A 327 5.61 5.31 23.92
N SER A 328 5.94 6.55 23.53
CA SER A 328 6.43 6.78 22.16
C SER A 328 7.80 6.13 21.96
N PHE A 329 8.10 5.70 20.75
CA PHE A 329 9.42 5.15 20.43
C PHE A 329 10.55 6.10 20.84
N ASP A 330 10.41 7.39 20.52
CA ASP A 330 11.41 8.40 20.84
C ASP A 330 11.65 8.54 22.34
N ASP A 331 10.58 8.63 23.15
CA ASP A 331 10.71 8.70 24.62
C ASP A 331 11.34 7.40 25.17
N LEU A 332 10.98 6.24 24.64
CA LEU A 332 11.54 4.97 25.09
C LEU A 332 13.05 4.89 24.87
N VAL A 333 13.52 5.34 23.72
CA VAL A 333 14.93 5.38 23.35
C VAL A 333 15.67 6.46 24.14
N GLU A 334 15.11 7.67 24.25
CA GLU A 334 15.71 8.79 25.00
C GLU A 334 15.99 8.41 26.44
N PHE A 335 15.03 7.76 27.11
CA PHE A 335 15.16 7.38 28.52
C PHE A 335 15.86 6.03 28.75
N GLY A 336 16.11 5.25 27.69
CA GLY A 336 16.87 4.00 27.77
C GLY A 336 16.09 2.80 28.29
N GLY A 337 14.75 2.86 28.35
CA GLY A 337 13.90 1.75 28.72
C GLY A 337 12.57 2.14 29.35
N GLU A 338 11.69 1.14 29.49
CA GLU A 338 10.33 1.38 30.03
C GLU A 338 10.31 1.91 31.47
N LYS A 339 11.21 1.42 32.32
CA LYS A 339 11.26 1.83 33.74
C LYS A 339 11.70 3.28 33.91
N GLU A 340 12.70 3.67 33.12
CA GLU A 340 13.23 5.02 33.08
C GLU A 340 12.22 5.99 32.48
N ALA A 341 11.56 5.61 31.38
CA ALA A 341 10.47 6.36 30.76
C ALA A 341 9.27 6.51 31.72
N GLN A 342 8.93 5.47 32.49
CA GLN A 342 7.89 5.53 33.52
C GLN A 342 8.27 6.49 34.65
N ALA A 343 9.51 6.43 35.14
CA ALA A 343 10.02 7.34 36.18
C ALA A 343 10.01 8.80 35.72
N ALA A 344 10.22 9.04 34.43
CA ALA A 344 10.13 10.35 33.78
C ALA A 344 8.68 10.80 33.47
N GLY A 345 7.68 9.96 33.74
CA GLY A 345 6.26 10.25 33.48
C GLY A 345 5.86 10.17 32.00
N LYS A 346 6.66 9.48 31.16
CA LYS A 346 6.43 9.34 29.73
C LYS A 346 5.59 8.11 29.36
N LEU A 347 5.53 7.10 30.24
CA LEU A 347 4.65 5.96 30.07
C LEU A 347 3.23 6.35 30.48
N ARG A 348 2.32 6.31 29.51
CA ARG A 348 0.91 6.69 29.65
C ARG A 348 0.03 5.46 29.83
N LEU A 349 -1.08 5.64 30.55
CA LEU A 349 -2.13 4.62 30.68
C LEU A 349 -3.35 5.13 29.92
N GLU A 350 -3.60 4.51 28.78
CA GLU A 350 -4.62 4.94 27.82
C GLU A 350 -5.86 4.02 27.87
N GLY A 351 -7.02 4.64 27.70
CA GLY A 351 -8.32 3.97 27.68
C GLY A 351 -8.79 3.59 26.28
N LYS A 352 -10.09 3.24 26.19
CA LYS A 352 -10.70 2.73 24.95
C LYS A 352 -10.79 3.76 23.83
N GLU A 353 -10.83 5.05 24.16
CA GLU A 353 -10.96 6.14 23.20
C GLU A 353 -9.61 6.65 22.67
N TYR A 354 -8.50 6.05 23.12
CA TYR A 354 -7.18 6.45 22.67
C TYR A 354 -6.98 6.05 21.21
N VAL A 355 -6.74 7.04 20.36
CA VAL A 355 -6.37 6.84 18.96
C VAL A 355 -4.87 6.59 18.88
N MET A 356 -4.50 5.44 18.37
CA MET A 356 -3.12 5.00 18.23
C MET A 356 -2.32 5.95 17.36
N GLN A 357 -1.06 6.18 17.75
CA GLN A 357 -0.12 6.96 16.97
C GLN A 357 0.94 6.04 16.35
N ASP A 358 1.45 6.42 15.16
CA ASP A 358 2.53 5.67 14.53
C ASP A 358 3.77 5.65 15.43
N GLY A 359 4.33 4.45 15.64
CA GLY A 359 5.50 4.26 16.50
C GLY A 359 5.19 4.21 18.02
N ASP A 360 3.92 4.17 18.43
CA ASP A 360 3.60 3.85 19.82
C ASP A 360 4.14 2.46 20.18
N VAL A 361 4.92 2.37 21.26
CA VAL A 361 5.35 1.10 21.85
C VAL A 361 4.38 0.74 22.95
N VAL A 362 3.73 -0.45 22.86
CA VAL A 362 2.50 -0.73 23.61
C VAL A 362 2.53 -2.08 24.31
N GLU A 363 2.02 -2.09 25.54
CA GLU A 363 1.61 -3.31 26.25
C GLU A 363 0.12 -3.23 26.57
N PHE A 364 -0.67 -4.14 25.99
CA PHE A 364 -2.11 -4.22 26.27
C PHE A 364 -2.42 -5.01 27.55
N ARG A 365 -3.29 -4.47 28.39
CA ARG A 365 -3.86 -5.15 29.55
C ARG A 365 -5.29 -5.54 29.24
N PHE A 366 -5.58 -6.80 29.33
CA PHE A 366 -6.89 -7.38 29.04
C PHE A 366 -7.27 -8.45 30.06
N ASN A 367 -8.55 -8.75 30.14
CA ASN A 367 -9.09 -9.84 30.97
C ASN A 367 -10.03 -10.70 30.10
N VAL A 368 -9.78 -12.00 30.06
CA VAL A 368 -10.57 -12.99 29.28
C VAL A 368 -11.54 -13.72 30.24
#